data_2374ad377bc5ce5b0699efe9d15cdf8b
#
_entry.id   2374ad377bc5ce5b0699efe9d15cdf8b
#
_cell.length_a   1.000
_cell.length_b   1.000
_cell.length_c   1.000
_cell.angle_alpha   90.00
_cell.angle_beta   90.00
_cell.angle_gamma   90.00
#
_symmetry.space_group_name_H-M   'P 1'
#
loop_
_entity.id
_entity.type
_entity.pdbx_description
1 polymer ?
#
loop_
_entity_poly.entity_id
_entity_poly.type
_entity_poly.pdbx_seq_one_letter_code
_entity_poly.pdbx_strand_id
1 'polypeptide(L)'
;MGSVLIGNTFPLTLMRRSLTVEVVPLEEFRRAVAGKRIVSFWGHPNTLHAASTAAGFDLTPAVERPVLTLSPEAFPMLDGEVFRECWIISPDSRRNFRPSPNDELKSDDILSWQCLRLIWK
;
A
#
# COMPACT_ATOMS: atom_id res chain seq x y z
N MET A 1 -15.17 12.73 -5.11
CA MET A 1 -13.76 12.37 -4.87
C MET A 1 -13.70 10.98 -4.28
N GLY A 2 -12.82 10.15 -4.80
CA GLY A 2 -12.69 8.77 -4.33
C GLY A 2 -11.79 8.63 -3.12
N SER A 3 -11.93 7.49 -2.45
CA SER A 3 -10.98 7.06 -1.43
C SER A 3 -10.08 6.00 -2.02
N VAL A 4 -8.84 5.97 -1.57
CA VAL A 4 -7.79 5.08 -2.07
C VAL A 4 -7.25 4.26 -0.91
N LEU A 5 -7.13 2.95 -1.12
CA LEU A 5 -6.55 2.04 -0.15
C LEU A 5 -5.09 1.81 -0.50
N ILE A 6 -4.19 2.02 0.44
CA ILE A 6 -2.75 1.87 0.19
C ILE A 6 -2.12 0.99 1.28
N GLY A 7 -1.31 0.03 0.86
CA GLY A 7 -0.60 -0.84 1.78
C GLY A 7 0.71 -1.35 1.20
N ASN A 8 1.40 -2.16 1.97
CA ASN A 8 2.68 -2.74 1.59
C ASN A 8 2.54 -4.12 0.92
N THR A 9 1.42 -4.78 1.10
CA THR A 9 1.13 -6.06 0.48
C THR A 9 -0.36 -6.32 0.49
N PHE A 10 -0.84 -7.13 -0.45
CA PHE A 10 -2.24 -7.56 -0.49
C PHE A 10 -2.29 -9.06 -0.21
N PRO A 11 -3.12 -9.52 0.74
CA PRO A 11 -3.19 -10.94 1.06
C PRO A 11 -3.88 -11.72 -0.07
N LEU A 12 -3.11 -12.56 -0.75
CA LEU A 12 -3.64 -13.34 -1.88
C LEU A 12 -4.77 -14.29 -1.47
N THR A 13 -4.71 -14.78 -0.24
CA THR A 13 -5.74 -15.68 0.28
C THR A 13 -7.08 -14.99 0.46
N LEU A 14 -7.11 -13.67 0.48
CA LEU A 14 -8.35 -12.90 0.58
C LEU A 14 -9.05 -12.73 -0.78
N MET A 15 -8.33 -12.98 -1.85
CA MET A 15 -8.85 -12.76 -3.20
C MET A 15 -9.99 -13.71 -3.54
N ARG A 16 -11.15 -13.17 -3.90
CA ARG A 16 -12.33 -13.95 -4.31
C ARG A 16 -12.87 -13.48 -5.66
N ARG A 17 -12.18 -12.53 -6.29
CA ARG A 17 -12.57 -11.93 -7.56
C ARG A 17 -11.30 -11.69 -8.36
N SER A 18 -11.37 -11.90 -9.66
CA SER A 18 -10.23 -11.66 -10.55
C SER A 18 -9.86 -10.19 -10.57
N LEU A 19 -8.56 -9.92 -10.65
CA LEU A 19 -8.08 -8.55 -10.74
C LEU A 19 -6.87 -8.49 -11.67
N THR A 20 -6.62 -7.30 -12.20
CA THR A 20 -5.42 -6.99 -12.96
C THR A 20 -4.47 -6.21 -12.08
N VAL A 21 -3.17 -6.53 -12.18
CA VAL A 21 -2.11 -5.81 -11.46
C VAL A 21 -1.29 -5.05 -12.50
N GLU A 22 -1.20 -3.74 -12.33
CA GLU A 22 -0.37 -2.90 -13.19
C GLU A 22 0.86 -2.43 -12.43
N VAL A 23 2.03 -2.50 -13.06
CA VAL A 23 3.25 -1.89 -12.52
C VAL A 23 3.27 -0.42 -12.97
N VAL A 24 3.35 0.48 -12.01
CA VAL A 24 3.22 1.93 -12.25
C VAL A 24 4.43 2.64 -11.64
N PRO A 25 5.05 3.61 -12.35
CA PRO A 25 6.13 4.39 -11.78
C PRO A 25 5.66 5.19 -10.55
N LEU A 26 6.57 5.40 -9.60
CA LEU A 26 6.26 6.11 -8.36
C LEU A 26 5.65 7.50 -8.62
N GLU A 27 6.18 8.25 -9.57
CA GLU A 27 5.65 9.57 -9.89
C GLU A 27 4.21 9.52 -10.41
N GLU A 28 3.90 8.53 -11.22
CA GLU A 28 2.55 8.33 -11.72
C GLU A 28 1.60 7.93 -10.60
N PHE A 29 2.05 7.07 -9.68
CA PHE A 29 1.29 6.74 -8.48
C PHE A 29 0.97 8.00 -7.67
N ARG A 30 1.97 8.83 -7.42
CA ARG A 30 1.78 10.08 -6.65
C ARG A 30 0.75 11.00 -7.29
N ARG A 31 0.77 11.12 -8.60
CA ARG A 31 -0.22 11.91 -9.35
C ARG A 31 -1.62 11.29 -9.30
N ALA A 32 -1.70 9.97 -9.41
CA ALA A 32 -2.97 9.26 -9.42
C ALA A 32 -3.74 9.39 -8.12
N VAL A 33 -3.03 9.45 -6.98
CA VAL A 33 -3.66 9.50 -5.65
C VAL A 33 -3.73 10.92 -5.09
N ALA A 34 -3.15 11.90 -5.76
CA ALA A 34 -3.17 13.28 -5.29
C ALA A 34 -4.61 13.81 -5.18
N GLY A 35 -4.92 14.45 -4.07
CA GLY A 35 -6.26 15.01 -3.81
C GLY A 35 -7.30 13.99 -3.40
N LYS A 36 -6.96 12.71 -3.31
CA LYS A 36 -7.88 11.68 -2.86
C LYS A 36 -7.72 11.43 -1.37
N ARG A 37 -8.77 10.91 -0.74
CA ARG A 37 -8.70 10.49 0.65
C ARG A 37 -7.90 9.19 0.72
N ILE A 38 -6.84 9.18 1.52
CA ILE A 38 -5.96 8.02 1.66
C ILE A 38 -6.36 7.23 2.90
N VAL A 39 -6.58 5.93 2.70
CA VAL A 39 -6.79 4.98 3.80
C VAL A 39 -5.68 3.95 3.74
N SER A 40 -4.88 3.86 4.78
CA SER A 40 -3.72 2.99 4.82
C SER A 40 -4.03 1.70 5.58
N PHE A 41 -3.60 0.57 5.01
CA PHE A 41 -3.55 -0.71 5.73
C PHE A 41 -2.11 -1.19 5.89
N TRP A 42 -1.19 -0.25 6.02
CA TRP A 42 0.23 -0.54 6.14
C TRP A 42 0.52 -1.39 7.37
N GLY A 43 1.09 -2.57 7.17
CA GLY A 43 1.34 -3.52 8.24
C GLY A 43 2.81 -3.76 8.56
N HIS A 44 3.71 -2.93 8.02
CA HIS A 44 5.16 -3.11 8.15
C HIS A 44 5.80 -1.88 8.78
N PRO A 45 5.80 -1.77 10.11
CA PRO A 45 6.18 -0.52 10.79
C PRO A 45 7.59 -0.03 10.47
N ASN A 46 8.54 -0.93 10.18
CA ASN A 46 9.91 -0.53 9.90
C ASN A 46 10.11 0.15 8.54
N THR A 47 9.10 0.14 7.67
CA THR A 47 9.15 0.83 6.37
C THR A 47 8.18 2.01 6.29
N LEU A 48 7.37 2.21 7.31
CA LEU A 48 6.28 3.18 7.27
C LEU A 48 6.77 4.61 7.01
N HIS A 49 7.81 5.05 7.70
CA HIS A 49 8.35 6.40 7.53
C HIS A 49 8.90 6.61 6.12
N ALA A 50 9.70 5.66 5.65
CA ALA A 50 10.26 5.74 4.30
C ALA A 50 9.16 5.73 3.23
N ALA A 51 8.14 4.90 3.42
CA ALA A 51 7.01 4.84 2.49
C ALA A 51 6.21 6.15 2.47
N SER A 52 5.98 6.74 3.63
CA SER A 52 5.28 8.02 3.72
C SER A 52 6.06 9.13 3.01
N THR A 53 7.38 9.14 3.17
CA THR A 53 8.25 10.10 2.48
C THR A 53 8.19 9.90 0.97
N ALA A 54 8.28 8.65 0.50
CA ALA A 54 8.23 8.35 -0.93
C ALA A 54 6.88 8.70 -1.56
N ALA A 55 5.80 8.44 -0.84
CA ALA A 55 4.45 8.73 -1.33
C ALA A 55 4.13 10.22 -1.31
N GLY A 56 4.77 10.97 -0.42
CA GLY A 56 4.51 12.40 -0.26
C GLY A 56 3.39 12.72 0.72
N PHE A 57 2.88 11.76 1.45
CA PHE A 57 1.86 11.94 2.48
C PHE A 57 1.96 10.82 3.51
N ASP A 58 1.34 11.03 4.67
CA ASP A 58 1.40 10.09 5.78
C ASP A 58 0.61 8.81 5.49
N LEU A 59 1.27 7.66 5.62
CA LEU A 59 0.66 6.34 5.43
C LEU A 59 0.38 5.62 6.75
N THR A 60 0.41 6.33 7.86
CA THR A 60 0.10 5.72 9.15
C THR A 60 -1.36 5.26 9.18
N PRO A 61 -1.63 3.97 9.48
CA PRO A 61 -3.00 3.50 9.59
C PRO A 61 -3.75 4.19 10.71
N ALA A 62 -5.06 4.39 10.51
CA ALA A 62 -5.92 4.99 11.54
C ALA A 62 -6.10 4.05 12.74
N VAL A 63 -5.92 2.75 12.54
CA VAL A 63 -5.97 1.74 13.61
C VAL A 63 -4.64 1.01 13.67
N GLU A 64 -4.27 0.53 14.84
CA GLU A 64 -2.95 -0.09 15.07
C GLU A 64 -2.73 -1.34 14.23
N ARG A 65 -3.75 -2.16 14.04
CA ARG A 65 -3.67 -3.40 13.25
C ARG A 65 -4.84 -3.45 12.28
N PRO A 66 -4.69 -2.78 11.14
CA PRO A 66 -5.78 -2.79 10.16
C PRO A 66 -5.97 -4.18 9.57
N VAL A 67 -7.21 -4.64 9.53
CA VAL A 67 -7.57 -5.95 8.98
C VAL A 67 -8.45 -5.75 7.76
N LEU A 68 -7.96 -6.17 6.60
CA LEU A 68 -8.74 -6.16 5.38
C LEU A 68 -9.76 -7.30 5.39
N THR A 69 -10.97 -6.98 4.95
CA THR A 69 -12.03 -7.95 4.69
C THR A 69 -12.54 -7.73 3.28
N LEU A 70 -13.59 -8.45 2.91
CA LEU A 70 -14.21 -8.30 1.60
C LEU A 70 -15.66 -7.86 1.74
N SER A 71 -16.09 -7.01 0.82
CA SER A 71 -17.50 -6.67 0.65
C SER A 71 -18.25 -7.86 0.05
N PRO A 72 -19.60 -7.81 0.00
CA PRO A 72 -20.39 -8.88 -0.65
C PRO A 72 -19.98 -9.12 -2.10
N GLU A 73 -19.53 -8.08 -2.82
CA GLU A 73 -19.07 -8.21 -4.21
C GLU A 73 -17.59 -8.57 -4.32
N ALA A 74 -16.93 -8.89 -3.20
CA ALA A 74 -15.52 -9.27 -3.14
C ALA A 74 -14.54 -8.13 -3.47
N PHE A 75 -14.93 -6.89 -3.20
CA PHE A 75 -14.00 -5.76 -3.18
C PHE A 75 -13.37 -5.62 -1.80
N PRO A 76 -12.14 -5.08 -1.70
CA PRO A 76 -11.52 -4.90 -0.39
C PRO A 76 -12.30 -3.90 0.46
N MET A 77 -12.40 -4.23 1.75
CA MET A 77 -13.12 -3.42 2.71
C MET A 77 -12.27 -3.26 3.97
N LEU A 78 -12.24 -2.04 4.49
CA LEU A 78 -11.53 -1.73 5.72
C LEU A 78 -12.42 -0.86 6.60
N ASP A 79 -12.65 -1.31 7.83
CA ASP A 79 -13.47 -0.58 8.80
C ASP A 79 -14.83 -0.17 8.24
N GLY A 80 -15.47 -1.09 7.52
CA GLY A 80 -16.80 -0.87 6.94
C GLY A 80 -16.83 -0.09 5.63
N GLU A 81 -15.69 0.40 5.17
CA GLU A 81 -15.60 1.15 3.90
C GLU A 81 -15.10 0.24 2.79
N VAL A 82 -15.78 0.28 1.63
CA VAL A 82 -15.44 -0.51 0.44
C VAL A 82 -14.59 0.33 -0.50
N PHE A 83 -13.52 -0.27 -1.03
CA PHE A 83 -12.59 0.41 -1.91
C PHE A 83 -12.58 -0.24 -3.29
N ARG A 84 -12.55 0.57 -4.33
CA ARG A 84 -12.41 0.11 -5.72
C ARG A 84 -11.04 0.47 -6.30
N GLU A 85 -10.26 1.26 -5.58
CA GLU A 85 -8.88 1.60 -5.96
C GLU A 85 -7.96 1.21 -4.82
N CYS A 86 -6.98 0.36 -5.14
CA CYS A 86 -5.99 -0.11 -4.16
C CYS A 86 -4.62 -0.06 -4.79
N TRP A 87 -3.66 0.43 -4.02
CA TRP A 87 -2.26 0.50 -4.42
C TRP A 87 -1.40 -0.24 -3.41
N ILE A 88 -0.44 -0.99 -3.94
CA ILE A 88 0.57 -1.65 -3.12
C ILE A 88 1.90 -1.02 -3.47
N ILE A 89 2.60 -0.48 -2.47
CA ILE A 89 3.95 0.04 -2.67
C ILE A 89 4.91 -0.75 -1.80
N SER A 90 6.02 -1.17 -2.39
CA SER A 90 7.02 -1.98 -1.74
C SER A 90 8.41 -1.41 -2.00
N PRO A 91 9.26 -1.37 -0.98
CA PRO A 91 10.63 -0.93 -1.19
C PRO A 91 11.46 -2.02 -1.85
N ASP A 92 12.32 -1.61 -2.77
CA ASP A 92 13.35 -2.46 -3.34
C ASP A 92 14.66 -2.02 -2.71
N SER A 93 15.01 -2.67 -1.60
CA SER A 93 16.16 -2.29 -0.80
C SER A 93 17.46 -2.76 -1.41
N ARG A 94 18.57 -2.26 -0.86
CA ARG A 94 19.91 -2.67 -1.29
C ARG A 94 20.06 -4.17 -1.22
N ARG A 95 20.79 -4.70 -2.19
CA ARG A 95 21.12 -6.12 -2.23
C ARG A 95 21.84 -6.51 -0.94
N ASN A 96 21.45 -7.61 -0.33
CA ASN A 96 22.01 -8.14 0.92
C ASN A 96 21.67 -7.33 2.17
N PHE A 97 20.81 -6.31 2.06
CA PHE A 97 20.35 -5.59 3.23
C PHE A 97 19.33 -6.46 3.99
N ARG A 98 19.59 -6.63 5.29
CA ARG A 98 18.75 -7.48 6.17
C ARG A 98 18.47 -6.73 7.48
N PRO A 99 17.49 -5.81 7.50
CA PRO A 99 17.17 -5.13 8.74
C PRO A 99 16.59 -6.11 9.76
N SER A 100 16.88 -5.92 11.03
CA SER A 100 16.22 -6.69 12.07
C SER A 100 14.77 -6.21 12.19
N PRO A 101 13.87 -7.00 12.83
CA PRO A 101 12.46 -6.61 12.94
C PRO A 101 12.24 -5.27 13.65
N ASN A 102 13.19 -4.84 14.47
CA ASN A 102 13.09 -3.59 15.23
C ASN A 102 13.77 -2.41 14.54
N ASP A 103 14.48 -2.65 13.45
CA ASP A 103 15.18 -1.59 12.72
C ASP A 103 14.24 -0.94 11.72
N GLU A 104 14.27 0.39 11.70
CA GLU A 104 13.55 1.15 10.69
C GLU A 104 14.36 1.17 9.39
N LEU A 105 13.70 0.87 8.28
CA LEU A 105 14.31 0.96 6.95
C LEU A 105 14.33 2.42 6.53
N LYS A 106 15.53 2.96 6.35
CA LYS A 106 15.72 4.37 5.98
C LYS A 106 15.63 4.55 4.47
N SER A 107 15.31 5.75 4.04
CA SER A 107 15.20 6.08 2.62
C SER A 107 16.48 5.78 1.83
N ASP A 108 17.66 5.98 2.42
CA ASP A 108 18.94 5.69 1.75
C ASP A 108 19.18 4.20 1.54
N ASP A 109 18.48 3.33 2.27
CA ASP A 109 18.59 1.87 2.12
C ASP A 109 17.69 1.35 1.00
N ILE A 110 16.84 2.21 0.46
CA ILE A 110 15.86 1.84 -0.55
C ILE A 110 16.32 2.35 -1.90
N LEU A 111 16.57 1.43 -2.84
CA LEU A 111 17.01 1.77 -4.19
C LEU A 111 15.88 2.29 -5.05
N SER A 112 14.70 1.73 -4.89
CA SER A 112 13.52 2.13 -5.66
C SER A 112 12.26 1.64 -4.96
N TRP A 113 11.11 2.09 -5.46
CA TRP A 113 9.80 1.65 -4.98
C TRP A 113 9.06 0.97 -6.12
N GLN A 114 8.51 -0.19 -5.84
CA GLN A 114 7.58 -0.85 -6.74
C GLN A 114 6.16 -0.41 -6.37
N CYS A 115 5.44 0.15 -7.34
CA CYS A 115 4.07 0.58 -7.15
C CYS A 115 3.17 -0.28 -8.02
N LEU A 116 2.19 -0.93 -7.42
CA LEU A 116 1.25 -1.79 -8.10
C LEU A 116 -0.16 -1.24 -7.93
N ARG A 117 -0.85 -1.07 -9.05
CA ARG A 117 -2.26 -0.70 -9.05
C ARG A 117 -3.10 -1.95 -9.22
N LEU A 118 -4.02 -2.17 -8.29
CA LEU A 118 -4.93 -3.32 -8.33
C LEU A 118 -6.27 -2.88 -8.91
N ILE A 119 -6.70 -3.55 -9.98
CA ILE A 119 -7.94 -3.23 -10.68
C ILE A 119 -8.82 -4.48 -10.69
N TRP A 120 -9.96 -4.43 -10.01
CA TRP A 120 -10.89 -5.54 -9.94
C TRP A 120 -11.79 -5.56 -11.18
N LYS A 121 -11.95 -6.75 -11.70
CA LYS A 121 -12.82 -6.99 -12.87
C LYS A 121 -14.25 -7.29 -12.46
#